data_5263fb46d61ec65b4ff5e7cf08c7518e
#
_entry.id   5263fb46d61ec65b4ff5e7cf08c7518e
#
_cell.length_a   1.000
_cell.length_b   1.000
_cell.length_c   1.000
_cell.angle_alpha   90.00
_cell.angle_beta   90.00
_cell.angle_gamma   90.00
#
_symmetry.space_group_name_H-M   'P 1'
#
loop_
_entity.id
_entity.type
_entity.pdbx_description
1 polymer ?
#
loop_
_entity_poly.entity_id
_entity_poly.type
_entity_poly.pdbx_seq_one_letter_code
_entity_poly.pdbx_strand_id
1 'polypeptide(L)'
;MREMSNDKVSKEEQEYLARYDITQYQRPSIAADMVIFFFFYEGEHDNYRKLSQKALKLLLIKRANYPFKECWALPGGFCRPDEDIYTTARRELHEETGVDAA
;
A
#
# COMPACT_ATOMS: atom_id res chain seq x y z
N MET A 1 -3.34 6.81 12.26
CA MET A 1 -4.48 6.54 11.37
C MET A 1 -5.42 7.72 11.41
N ARG A 2 -5.81 8.18 10.27
CA ARG A 2 -6.70 9.34 10.18
C ARG A 2 -8.11 8.94 10.53
N GLU A 3 -8.73 9.65 11.47
CA GLU A 3 -10.15 9.50 11.70
C GLU A 3 -10.94 10.06 10.52
N MET A 4 -11.84 9.26 10.00
CA MET A 4 -12.76 9.72 8.98
C MET A 4 -14.04 10.15 9.65
N SER A 5 -14.30 11.46 9.64
CA SER A 5 -15.63 11.95 9.95
C SER A 5 -16.56 11.68 8.78
N ASN A 6 -17.86 11.50 9.05
CA ASN A 6 -18.87 11.29 8.02
C ASN A 6 -18.89 12.40 6.97
N ASP A 7 -18.45 13.60 7.33
CA ASP A 7 -18.41 14.76 6.45
C ASP A 7 -17.35 14.67 5.34
N LYS A 8 -16.38 13.74 5.49
CA LYS A 8 -15.27 13.56 4.55
C LYS A 8 -15.45 12.36 3.62
N VAL A 9 -16.49 11.58 3.82
CA VAL A 9 -16.79 10.43 2.97
C VAL A 9 -17.57 10.93 1.76
N SER A 10 -17.02 10.71 0.56
CA SER A 10 -17.68 11.10 -0.66
C SER A 10 -18.97 10.31 -0.87
N LYS A 11 -19.89 10.86 -1.65
CA LYS A 11 -21.11 10.15 -2.03
C LYS A 11 -20.80 8.84 -2.76
N GLU A 12 -19.80 8.87 -3.62
CA GLU A 12 -19.35 7.67 -4.35
C GLU A 12 -18.86 6.59 -3.42
N GLU A 13 -18.10 6.97 -2.40
CA GLU A 13 -17.59 6.03 -1.40
C GLU A 13 -18.73 5.47 -0.55
N GLN A 14 -19.70 6.28 -0.18
CA GLN A 14 -20.89 5.82 0.53
C GLN A 14 -21.67 4.79 -0.31
N GLU A 15 -21.84 5.05 -1.60
CA GLU A 15 -22.48 4.11 -2.52
C GLU A 15 -21.70 2.82 -2.65
N TYR A 16 -20.37 2.89 -2.69
CA TYR A 16 -19.52 1.71 -2.68
C TYR A 16 -19.72 0.88 -1.42
N LEU A 17 -19.69 1.52 -0.24
CA LEU A 17 -19.84 0.83 1.04
C LEU A 17 -21.25 0.21 1.19
N ALA A 18 -22.27 0.87 0.68
CA ALA A 18 -23.63 0.34 0.71
C ALA A 18 -23.81 -0.90 -0.17
N ARG A 19 -23.00 -1.04 -1.23
CA ARG A 19 -23.03 -2.20 -2.11
C ARG A 19 -22.07 -3.30 -1.70
N TYR A 20 -21.18 -3.01 -0.74
CA TYR A 20 -20.16 -3.96 -0.32
C TYR A 20 -20.80 -5.12 0.44
N ASP A 21 -20.57 -6.34 -0.05
CA ASP A 21 -21.02 -7.57 0.56
C ASP A 21 -19.82 -8.48 0.82
N ILE A 22 -19.46 -8.61 2.08
CA ILE A 22 -18.33 -9.42 2.50
C ILE A 22 -18.56 -10.91 2.27
N THR A 23 -19.83 -11.33 2.13
CA THR A 23 -20.15 -12.75 1.87
C THR A 23 -19.75 -13.19 0.45
N GLN A 24 -19.46 -12.26 -0.45
CA GLN A 24 -18.95 -12.57 -1.79
C GLN A 24 -17.53 -13.10 -1.77
N TYR A 25 -16.81 -12.94 -0.66
CA TYR A 25 -15.42 -13.36 -0.55
C TYR A 25 -15.31 -14.63 0.27
N GLN A 26 -14.33 -15.47 -0.07
CA GLN A 26 -14.05 -16.67 0.72
C GLN A 26 -13.56 -16.28 2.11
N ARG A 27 -13.97 -17.08 3.09
CA ARG A 27 -13.58 -16.88 4.48
C ARG A 27 -12.70 -18.03 4.97
N PRO A 28 -11.74 -17.74 5.88
CA PRO A 28 -11.38 -16.42 6.37
C PRO A 28 -10.66 -15.58 5.30
N SER A 29 -10.83 -14.27 5.37
CA SER A 29 -10.10 -13.34 4.51
C SER A 29 -8.77 -13.01 5.18
N ILE A 30 -7.69 -13.29 4.49
CA ILE A 30 -6.34 -13.01 4.94
C ILE A 30 -5.75 -11.95 4.01
N ALA A 31 -5.17 -10.93 4.60
CA ALA A 31 -4.49 -9.89 3.86
C ALA A 31 -3.03 -9.80 4.30
N ALA A 32 -2.17 -9.41 3.38
CA ALA A 32 -0.77 -9.14 3.66
C ALA A 32 -0.45 -7.69 3.30
N ASP A 33 0.12 -6.97 4.25
CA ASP A 33 0.67 -5.64 4.02
C ASP A 33 2.19 -5.71 4.18
N MET A 34 2.89 -4.90 3.39
CA MET A 34 4.34 -4.88 3.41
C MET A 34 4.86 -3.54 3.87
N VAL A 35 5.86 -3.59 4.74
CA VAL A 35 6.61 -2.40 5.14
C VAL A 35 7.97 -2.47 4.46
N ILE A 36 8.18 -1.62 3.47
CA ILE A 36 9.38 -1.63 2.65
C ILE A 36 10.13 -0.34 2.89
N PHE A 37 11.34 -0.47 3.42
CA PHE A 37 12.24 0.65 3.61
C PHE A 37 13.33 0.63 2.54
N PHE A 38 13.71 1.82 2.11
CA PHE A 38 14.84 1.97 1.21
C PHE A 38 15.64 3.21 1.58
N PHE A 39 16.91 3.20 1.20
CA PHE A 39 17.80 4.30 1.48
C PHE A 39 18.04 5.11 0.22
N PHE A 40 17.93 6.41 0.34
CA PHE A 40 18.35 7.34 -0.68
C PHE A 40 19.57 8.10 -0.22
N TYR A 41 20.44 8.38 -1.16
CA TYR A 41 21.48 9.37 -0.96
C TYR A 41 20.92 10.72 -1.41
N GLU A 42 20.73 11.62 -0.45
CA GLU A 42 20.29 12.98 -0.75
C GLU A 42 21.50 13.90 -0.83
N GLY A 43 21.49 14.78 -1.80
CA GLY A 43 22.50 15.81 -1.99
C GLY A 43 23.39 15.57 -3.21
N GLU A 44 23.80 16.67 -3.82
CA GLU A 44 24.77 16.63 -4.90
C GLU A 44 26.16 16.37 -4.32
N HIS A 45 26.89 15.48 -4.96
CA HIS A 45 28.22 15.08 -4.53
C HIS A 45 29.31 15.98 -5.08
N ASP A 46 29.11 17.27 -5.07
CA ASP A 46 30.09 18.24 -5.56
C ASP A 46 31.26 18.42 -4.60
N ASN A 47 31.13 17.89 -3.39
CA ASN A 47 32.17 18.04 -2.39
C ASN A 47 32.45 16.70 -1.69
N TYR A 48 33.57 16.10 -2.01
CA TYR A 48 34.03 14.85 -1.40
C TYR A 48 34.19 14.91 0.12
N ARG A 49 34.15 16.11 0.69
CA ARG A 49 34.24 16.29 2.14
C ARG A 49 32.88 16.23 2.85
N LYS A 50 31.78 16.31 2.09
CA LYS A 50 30.44 16.11 2.64
C LYS A 50 30.05 14.66 2.48
N LEU A 51 29.82 13.98 3.59
CA LEU A 51 29.21 12.67 3.57
C LEU A 51 27.78 12.81 3.03
N SER A 52 27.44 11.96 2.07
CA SER A 52 26.08 11.88 1.57
C SER A 52 25.14 11.56 2.72
N GLN A 53 24.10 12.35 2.88
CA GLN A 53 23.07 12.00 3.82
C GLN A 53 22.23 10.86 3.27
N LYS A 54 22.16 9.77 4.02
CA LYS A 54 21.23 8.69 3.74
C LYS A 54 19.88 9.06 4.34
N ALA A 55 18.87 9.13 3.49
CA ALA A 55 17.50 9.27 3.97
C ALA A 55 16.81 7.91 3.93
N LEU A 56 16.22 7.50 5.03
CA LEU A 56 15.37 6.32 5.11
C LEU A 56 13.97 6.69 4.64
N LYS A 57 13.50 5.98 3.62
CA LYS A 57 12.19 6.21 3.04
C LYS A 57 11.32 4.96 3.21
N LEU A 58 10.04 5.19 3.37
CA LEU A 58 9.02 4.14 3.39
C LEU A 58 8.24 4.16 2.09
N LEU A 59 8.10 2.99 1.48
CA LEU A 59 7.31 2.87 0.25
C LEU A 59 5.82 2.86 0.58
N LEU A 60 5.11 3.82 0.02
CA LEU A 60 3.65 3.89 0.11
C LEU A 60 3.05 3.91 -1.29
N ILE A 61 1.86 3.38 -1.41
CA ILE A 61 1.07 3.48 -2.62
C ILE A 61 -0.09 4.44 -2.41
N LYS A 62 -0.58 5.00 -3.50
CA LYS A 62 -1.81 5.78 -3.49
C LYS A 62 -2.95 4.89 -3.94
N ARG A 63 -3.96 4.75 -3.10
CA ARG A 63 -5.07 3.87 -3.40
C ARG A 63 -5.84 4.36 -4.63
N ALA A 64 -6.10 3.43 -5.55
CA ALA A 64 -6.86 3.71 -6.77
C ALA A 64 -8.36 3.44 -6.61
N ASN A 65 -8.74 2.69 -5.59
CA ASN A 65 -10.10 2.21 -5.39
C ASN A 65 -10.63 2.57 -4.00
N TYR A 66 -11.95 2.59 -3.87
CA TYR A 66 -12.61 2.74 -2.59
C TYR A 66 -12.49 1.45 -1.75
N PRO A 67 -12.52 1.52 -0.43
CA PRO A 67 -12.54 2.75 0.37
C PRO A 67 -11.19 3.46 0.39
N PHE A 68 -11.17 4.71 0.85
CA PHE A 68 -9.95 5.52 1.00
C PHE A 68 -9.21 5.78 -0.31
N LYS A 69 -9.93 5.89 -1.41
CA LYS A 69 -9.37 6.27 -2.70
C LYS A 69 -8.54 7.55 -2.57
N GLU A 70 -7.40 7.62 -3.25
CA GLU A 70 -6.46 8.72 -3.22
C GLU A 70 -5.68 8.86 -1.91
N CYS A 71 -5.89 8.00 -0.92
CA CYS A 71 -5.11 7.97 0.31
C CYS A 71 -3.86 7.13 0.16
N TRP A 72 -2.83 7.48 0.92
CA TRP A 72 -1.60 6.71 0.97
C TRP A 72 -1.78 5.47 1.85
N ALA A 73 -1.22 4.37 1.41
CA ALA A 73 -1.31 3.10 2.12
C ALA A 73 -0.05 2.26 1.90
N LEU A 74 0.16 1.30 2.78
CA LEU A 74 1.19 0.29 2.57
C LEU A 74 0.82 -0.59 1.36
N PRO A 75 1.80 -1.04 0.56
CA PRO A 75 1.54 -2.05 -0.45
C PRO A 75 1.00 -3.32 0.20
N GLY A 76 0.01 -3.94 -0.41
CA GLY A 76 -0.57 -5.16 0.10
C GLY A 76 -1.93 -5.46 -0.48
N GLY A 77 -2.50 -6.57 -0.07
CA GLY A 77 -3.82 -6.99 -0.52
C GLY A 77 -4.22 -8.32 0.05
N PHE A 78 -5.36 -8.79 -0.41
CA PHE A 78 -5.93 -10.04 0.06
C PHE A 78 -5.27 -11.25 -0.57
N CYS A 79 -5.07 -12.29 0.25
CA CYS A 79 -4.61 -13.58 -0.24
C CYS A 79 -5.70 -14.25 -1.06
N ARG A 80 -5.29 -14.86 -2.16
CA ARG A 80 -6.15 -15.77 -2.92
C ARG A 80 -6.21 -17.11 -2.19
N PRO A 81 -7.26 -17.91 -2.43
CA PRO A 81 -7.44 -19.16 -1.70
C PRO A 81 -6.26 -20.15 -1.81
N ASP A 82 -5.53 -20.10 -2.91
CA ASP A 82 -4.42 -20.99 -3.22
C ASP A 82 -3.03 -20.37 -2.99
N GLU A 83 -3.00 -19.16 -2.42
CA GLU A 83 -1.76 -18.43 -2.15
C GLU A 83 -1.36 -18.50 -0.68
N ASP A 84 -0.06 -18.58 -0.43
CA ASP A 84 0.47 -18.28 0.89
C ASP A 84 0.72 -16.76 1.03
N ILE A 85 1.02 -16.34 2.25
CA ILE A 85 1.22 -14.92 2.57
C ILE A 85 2.37 -14.31 1.76
N TYR A 86 3.45 -15.04 1.58
CA TYR A 86 4.62 -14.54 0.84
C TYR A 86 4.33 -14.36 -0.64
N THR A 87 3.62 -15.29 -1.22
CA THR A 87 3.19 -15.20 -2.62
C THR A 87 2.25 -14.03 -2.83
N THR A 88 1.31 -13.82 -1.92
CA THR A 88 0.41 -12.66 -1.94
C THR A 88 1.20 -11.36 -1.86
N ALA A 89 2.13 -11.27 -0.93
CA ALA A 89 2.94 -10.07 -0.75
C ALA A 89 3.74 -9.74 -2.02
N ARG A 90 4.37 -10.71 -2.62
CA ARG A 90 5.13 -10.52 -3.88
C ARG A 90 4.23 -10.09 -5.03
N ARG A 91 3.10 -10.76 -5.17
CA ARG A 91 2.15 -10.46 -6.25
C ARG A 91 1.61 -9.04 -6.11
N GLU A 92 1.15 -8.66 -4.93
CA GLU A 92 0.61 -7.34 -4.68
C GLU A 92 1.67 -6.24 -4.84
N LEU A 93 2.88 -6.48 -4.38
CA LEU A 93 3.98 -5.54 -4.58
C LEU A 93 4.24 -5.31 -6.07
N HIS A 94 4.31 -6.38 -6.85
CA HIS A 94 4.53 -6.28 -8.28
C HIS A 94 3.38 -5.54 -8.99
N GLU A 95 2.14 -5.90 -8.67
CA GLU A 95 0.95 -5.29 -9.27
C GLU A 95 0.86 -3.79 -8.95
N GLU A 96 1.20 -3.41 -7.72
CA GLU A 96 1.02 -2.03 -7.26
C GLU A 96 2.21 -1.12 -7.58
N THR A 97 3.41 -1.67 -7.67
CA THR A 97 4.64 -0.86 -7.81
C THR A 97 5.52 -1.26 -8.99
N GLY A 98 5.32 -2.42 -9.57
CA GLY A 98 6.21 -2.99 -10.59
C GLY A 98 7.50 -3.56 -10.02
N VAL A 99 7.69 -3.56 -8.72
CA VAL A 99 8.90 -4.09 -8.08
C VAL A 99 8.79 -5.60 -7.93
N ASP A 100 9.86 -6.30 -8.32
CA ASP A 100 9.98 -7.73 -8.08
C ASP A 100 10.81 -7.96 -6.81
N ALA A 101 10.21 -8.66 -5.86
CA ALA A 101 10.91 -9.13 -4.67
C ALA A 101 11.57 -10.46 -4.97
N ALA A 102 12.85 -10.52 -4.73
CA ALA A 102 13.61 -11.76 -4.90
C ALA A 102 13.26 -12.78 -3.81
#